data_406ff9e479dbad9635422698f8976112
#
_entry.id   406ff9e479dbad9635422698f8976112
#
_cell.length_a   1.000
_cell.length_b   1.000
_cell.length_c   1.000
_cell.angle_alpha   90.00
_cell.angle_beta   90.00
_cell.angle_gamma   90.00
#
_symmetry.space_group_name_H-M   'P 1'
#
loop_
_entity.id
_entity.type
_entity.pdbx_description
1 polymer ?
#
loop_
_entity_poly.entity_id
_entity_poly.type
_entity_poly.pdbx_seq_one_letter_code
_entity_poly.pdbx_strand_id
1 'polypeptide(L)'
;MAKTSRRRFLAGSLAAAAGALSRPSPAPGEPPRTQAPAAPRFALGLASYTFREFDLDTTMAMARRVALGRIALKDMHLPLESSDAAIRAVIAKVKAQGLVPYGCGVVYMASESEVERAFAYARTAGFEIIIGVPDHALLGSAERRVRETGIRLAIHNHGPGDERYPTPASILERIDGFDPRVGVCLDVGHAQRAGLDPAAEAVRCGARLLDAHMKDVTAATAEGGPVEAGRGVIDIPGFLGTLVRLGYAGTLSFEYEKDGKDPLAGLAESVGYVRGVLAAMARGGSR
;
A
#
# COMPACT_ATOMS: atom_id res chain seq x y z
N MET A 1 52.03 -38.86 67.11
CA MET A 1 51.54 -38.23 68.37
C MET A 1 50.61 -37.10 68.07
N ALA A 2 49.43 -37.08 68.69
CA ALA A 2 48.52 -36.01 68.97
C ALA A 2 47.73 -35.43 67.73
N LYS A 3 46.56 -35.47 67.76
CA LYS A 3 45.26 -35.41 68.43
C LYS A 3 44.33 -34.52 67.60
N THR A 4 43.32 -35.15 67.09
CA THR A 4 41.91 -34.72 66.83
C THR A 4 41.51 -33.35 67.29
N SER A 5 40.73 -32.66 66.39
CA SER A 5 39.49 -31.99 66.80
C SER A 5 38.52 -31.85 65.66
N ARG A 6 37.35 -32.45 65.84
CA ARG A 6 36.14 -32.29 64.97
C ARG A 6 35.47 -30.97 65.34
N ARG A 7 35.17 -30.16 64.34
CA ARG A 7 34.12 -29.14 64.50
C ARG A 7 33.03 -29.34 63.37
N ARG A 8 31.87 -29.74 63.87
CA ARG A 8 30.64 -29.79 63.13
C ARG A 8 30.22 -28.32 62.78
N PHE A 9 29.98 -28.05 61.55
CA PHE A 9 29.22 -26.85 61.17
C PHE A 9 27.83 -27.30 60.72
N LEU A 10 26.83 -26.75 61.40
CA LEU A 10 25.43 -26.88 61.11
C LEU A 10 25.13 -26.11 59.80
N ALA A 11 24.50 -26.77 58.82
CA ALA A 11 23.94 -26.15 57.63
C ALA A 11 22.62 -25.58 58.03
N GLY A 12 22.49 -24.21 58.02
CA GLY A 12 21.25 -23.51 58.13
C GLY A 12 20.70 -23.30 56.73
N SER A 13 19.56 -23.93 56.45
CA SER A 13 18.81 -23.71 55.19
C SER A 13 18.10 -22.37 55.29
N LEU A 14 18.48 -21.39 54.48
CA LEU A 14 17.68 -20.20 54.22
C LEU A 14 16.68 -20.55 53.11
N ALA A 15 15.41 -20.63 53.45
CA ALA A 15 14.31 -20.65 52.52
C ALA A 15 14.08 -19.22 52.00
N ALA A 16 14.41 -18.96 50.74
CA ALA A 16 14.03 -17.72 50.05
C ALA A 16 12.55 -17.75 49.70
N ALA A 17 11.73 -17.00 50.40
CA ALA A 17 10.35 -16.75 50.03
C ALA A 17 10.32 -15.86 48.82
N ALA A 18 9.94 -16.40 47.62
CA ALA A 18 9.63 -15.63 46.43
C ALA A 18 8.29 -14.90 46.64
N GLY A 19 8.37 -13.64 46.99
CA GLY A 19 7.19 -12.75 47.03
C GLY A 19 6.64 -12.56 45.63
N ALA A 20 5.53 -13.16 45.32
CA ALA A 20 4.75 -12.86 44.14
C ALA A 20 4.21 -11.42 44.27
N LEU A 21 4.78 -10.50 43.52
CA LEU A 21 4.23 -9.15 43.35
C LEU A 21 2.89 -9.26 42.62
N SER A 22 1.81 -9.29 43.37
CA SER A 22 0.45 -9.20 42.87
C SER A 22 0.30 -7.85 42.14
N ARG A 23 0.05 -7.87 40.83
CA ARG A 23 -0.35 -6.69 40.08
C ARG A 23 -1.70 -6.22 40.64
N PRO A 24 -1.85 -4.93 40.95
CA PRO A 24 -3.15 -4.42 41.41
C PRO A 24 -4.20 -4.63 40.30
N SER A 25 -5.32 -5.23 40.64
CA SER A 25 -6.50 -5.28 39.78
C SER A 25 -6.96 -3.86 39.47
N PRO A 26 -7.38 -3.55 38.23
CA PRO A 26 -7.93 -2.24 37.91
C PRO A 26 -9.20 -1.98 38.75
N ALA A 27 -9.36 -0.76 39.22
CA ALA A 27 -10.51 -0.35 39.99
C ALA A 27 -11.80 -0.49 39.17
N PRO A 28 -12.93 -0.89 39.78
CA PRO A 28 -14.21 -0.97 39.07
C PRO A 28 -14.63 0.43 38.60
N GLY A 29 -14.69 0.67 37.29
CA GLY A 29 -15.17 1.91 36.69
C GLY A 29 -14.18 2.65 35.76
N GLU A 30 -12.93 2.17 35.60
CA GLU A 30 -12.05 2.75 34.57
C GLU A 30 -12.51 2.25 33.19
N PRO A 31 -12.93 3.15 32.26
CA PRO A 31 -13.27 2.73 30.91
C PRO A 31 -12.05 2.08 30.27
N PRO A 32 -12.22 1.07 29.39
CA PRO A 32 -11.11 0.43 28.72
C PRO A 32 -10.27 1.51 28.04
N ARG A 33 -9.00 1.59 28.40
CA ARG A 33 -8.04 2.49 27.74
C ARG A 33 -8.07 2.14 26.26
N THR A 34 -8.65 3.00 25.45
CA THR A 34 -8.56 2.90 24.01
C THR A 34 -7.08 2.97 23.65
N GLN A 35 -6.54 1.85 23.18
CA GLN A 35 -5.15 1.83 22.70
C GLN A 35 -5.02 2.93 21.64
N ALA A 36 -3.98 3.76 21.78
CA ALA A 36 -3.66 4.75 20.76
C ALA A 36 -3.61 4.06 19.39
N PRO A 37 -4.21 4.63 18.34
CA PRO A 37 -4.13 4.06 17.02
C PRO A 37 -2.66 3.85 16.65
N ALA A 38 -2.33 2.66 16.17
CA ALA A 38 -0.99 2.32 15.73
C ALA A 38 -0.55 3.32 14.64
N ALA A 39 0.73 3.65 14.61
CA ALA A 39 1.27 4.46 13.52
C ALA A 39 1.02 3.76 12.16
N PRO A 40 0.76 4.53 11.08
CA PRO A 40 0.59 3.96 9.75
C PRO A 40 1.82 3.11 9.37
N ARG A 41 1.58 1.89 8.89
CA ARG A 41 2.63 0.98 8.41
C ARG A 41 2.84 1.10 6.90
N PHE A 42 1.91 1.76 6.20
CA PHE A 42 1.99 1.99 4.76
C PHE A 42 2.80 3.24 4.43
N ALA A 43 3.35 3.27 3.22
CA ALA A 43 4.05 4.43 2.69
C ALA A 43 3.15 5.21 1.72
N LEU A 44 3.34 6.53 1.67
CA LEU A 44 2.76 7.36 0.60
C LEU A 44 3.66 7.28 -0.64
N GLY A 45 3.04 7.10 -1.80
CA GLY A 45 3.71 6.97 -3.08
C GLY A 45 3.04 7.77 -4.19
N LEU A 46 3.60 7.66 -5.38
CA LEU A 46 3.12 8.26 -6.60
C LEU A 46 2.87 7.17 -7.65
N ALA A 47 1.67 7.13 -8.24
CA ALA A 47 1.45 6.53 -9.53
C ALA A 47 1.88 7.56 -10.59
N SER A 48 2.90 7.24 -11.37
CA SER A 48 3.51 8.23 -12.26
C SER A 48 2.58 8.72 -13.39
N TYR A 49 1.44 8.05 -13.59
CA TYR A 49 0.36 8.49 -14.46
C TYR A 49 -0.16 9.89 -14.11
N THR A 50 -0.08 10.30 -12.85
CA THR A 50 -0.36 11.68 -12.41
C THR A 50 0.36 12.71 -13.27
N PHE A 51 1.57 12.41 -13.71
CA PHE A 51 2.42 13.29 -14.53
C PHE A 51 2.54 12.81 -15.98
N ARG A 52 1.48 12.24 -16.54
CA ARG A 52 1.43 11.64 -17.88
C ARG A 52 1.80 12.58 -19.04
N GLU A 53 1.72 13.90 -18.83
CA GLU A 53 2.09 14.92 -19.82
C GLU A 53 3.56 15.38 -19.69
N PHE A 54 4.34 14.77 -18.78
CA PHE A 54 5.70 15.19 -18.47
C PHE A 54 6.69 14.04 -18.70
N ASP A 55 7.93 14.39 -18.93
CA ASP A 55 9.01 13.41 -18.98
C ASP A 55 9.38 12.88 -17.58
N LEU A 56 10.18 11.82 -17.55
CA LEU A 56 10.59 11.17 -16.29
C LEU A 56 11.37 12.12 -15.37
N ASP A 57 12.24 12.99 -15.90
CA ASP A 57 13.05 13.90 -15.08
C ASP A 57 12.18 14.92 -14.36
N THR A 58 11.27 15.51 -15.09
CA THR A 58 10.29 16.44 -14.55
C THR A 58 9.37 15.74 -13.54
N THR A 59 8.91 14.53 -13.86
CA THR A 59 8.09 13.68 -12.97
C THR A 59 8.80 13.41 -11.64
N MET A 60 10.07 13.03 -11.67
CA MET A 60 10.87 12.80 -10.46
C MET A 60 11.06 14.08 -9.64
N ALA A 61 11.33 15.20 -10.31
CA ALA A 61 11.48 16.49 -9.64
C ALA A 61 10.18 16.92 -8.92
N MET A 62 9.03 16.76 -9.58
CA MET A 62 7.72 17.06 -9.01
C MET A 62 7.36 16.13 -7.84
N ALA A 63 7.62 14.83 -7.95
CA ALA A 63 7.41 13.87 -6.86
C ALA A 63 8.21 14.27 -5.61
N ARG A 64 9.45 14.68 -5.78
CA ARG A 64 10.32 15.16 -4.68
C ARG A 64 9.80 16.46 -4.06
N ARG A 65 9.30 17.40 -4.86
CA ARG A 65 8.73 18.67 -4.34
C ARG A 65 7.56 18.45 -3.39
N VAL A 66 6.77 17.40 -3.62
CA VAL A 66 5.67 17.01 -2.72
C VAL A 66 6.10 15.93 -1.71
N ALA A 67 7.40 15.65 -1.65
CA ALA A 67 8.03 14.68 -0.73
C ALA A 67 7.42 13.27 -0.81
N LEU A 68 6.99 12.81 -1.98
CA LEU A 68 6.64 11.41 -2.23
C LEU A 68 7.90 10.64 -2.59
N GLY A 69 8.27 9.68 -1.72
CA GLY A 69 9.53 8.94 -1.84
C GLY A 69 9.42 7.61 -2.59
N ARG A 70 8.20 7.11 -2.88
CA ARG A 70 7.96 5.87 -3.63
C ARG A 70 7.25 6.19 -4.95
N ILE A 71 7.57 5.42 -6.00
CA ILE A 71 6.97 5.65 -7.32
C ILE A 71 6.68 4.30 -8.01
N ALA A 72 5.46 4.17 -8.54
CA ALA A 72 5.12 3.15 -9.54
C ALA A 72 5.22 3.79 -10.93
N LEU A 73 6.02 3.19 -11.81
CA LEU A 73 6.29 3.74 -13.14
C LEU A 73 5.24 3.25 -14.14
N LYS A 74 4.65 4.20 -14.87
CA LYS A 74 3.78 3.93 -16.03
C LYS A 74 4.64 3.85 -17.30
N ASP A 75 4.11 3.20 -18.33
CA ASP A 75 4.78 2.93 -19.61
C ASP A 75 5.30 4.19 -20.33
N MET A 76 4.63 5.34 -20.21
CA MET A 76 5.15 6.60 -20.78
C MET A 76 6.49 7.05 -20.16
N HIS A 77 6.78 6.64 -18.93
CA HIS A 77 8.01 6.97 -18.23
C HIS A 77 9.08 5.87 -18.32
N LEU A 78 8.65 4.63 -18.54
CA LEU A 78 9.52 3.47 -18.80
C LEU A 78 8.74 2.43 -19.60
N PRO A 79 8.83 2.43 -20.95
CA PRO A 79 8.08 1.51 -21.81
C PRO A 79 8.38 0.05 -21.50
N LEU A 80 7.34 -0.80 -21.56
CA LEU A 80 7.45 -2.26 -21.31
C LEU A 80 8.37 -2.98 -22.33
N GLU A 81 8.53 -2.41 -23.51
CA GLU A 81 9.40 -2.92 -24.59
C GLU A 81 10.85 -2.45 -24.47
N SER A 82 11.19 -1.69 -23.43
CA SER A 82 12.55 -1.21 -23.20
C SER A 82 13.52 -2.38 -23.05
N SER A 83 14.72 -2.21 -23.60
CA SER A 83 15.78 -3.20 -23.37
C SER A 83 16.15 -3.29 -21.90
N ASP A 84 16.67 -4.43 -21.48
CA ASP A 84 17.15 -4.66 -20.11
C ASP A 84 18.16 -3.60 -19.65
N ALA A 85 19.03 -3.14 -20.57
CA ALA A 85 20.00 -2.10 -20.26
C ALA A 85 19.33 -0.76 -20.02
N ALA A 86 18.32 -0.39 -20.82
CA ALA A 86 17.54 0.83 -20.65
C ALA A 86 16.73 0.80 -19.34
N ILE A 87 16.07 -0.34 -19.05
CA ILE A 87 15.35 -0.52 -17.79
C ILE A 87 16.29 -0.27 -16.60
N ARG A 88 17.42 -0.95 -16.56
CA ARG A 88 18.40 -0.80 -15.47
C ARG A 88 18.92 0.63 -15.36
N ALA A 89 19.18 1.31 -16.46
CA ALA A 89 19.63 2.71 -16.47
C ALA A 89 18.58 3.66 -15.89
N VAL A 90 17.32 3.51 -16.28
CA VAL A 90 16.21 4.32 -15.74
C VAL A 90 16.02 4.05 -14.25
N ILE A 91 16.04 2.80 -13.82
CA ILE A 91 15.90 2.44 -12.40
C ILE A 91 17.05 3.01 -11.56
N ALA A 92 18.28 2.95 -12.06
CA ALA A 92 19.43 3.58 -11.42
C ALA A 92 19.27 5.10 -11.30
N LYS A 93 18.75 5.75 -12.35
CA LYS A 93 18.46 7.18 -12.38
C LYS A 93 17.40 7.56 -11.34
N VAL A 94 16.28 6.80 -11.25
CA VAL A 94 15.23 7.02 -10.27
C VAL A 94 15.78 6.90 -8.84
N LYS A 95 16.56 5.86 -8.57
CA LYS A 95 17.20 5.64 -7.26
C LYS A 95 18.20 6.76 -6.91
N ALA A 96 18.97 7.23 -7.88
CA ALA A 96 19.92 8.33 -7.69
C ALA A 96 19.23 9.65 -7.30
N GLN A 97 17.96 9.82 -7.67
CA GLN A 97 17.12 10.94 -7.25
C GLN A 97 16.50 10.76 -5.85
N GLY A 98 16.85 9.69 -5.14
CA GLY A 98 16.31 9.40 -3.80
C GLY A 98 14.89 8.84 -3.79
N LEU A 99 14.40 8.37 -4.95
CA LEU A 99 13.09 7.73 -5.06
C LEU A 99 13.23 6.21 -5.01
N VAL A 100 12.23 5.53 -4.45
CA VAL A 100 12.12 4.08 -4.43
C VAL A 100 11.15 3.65 -5.56
N PRO A 101 11.65 3.12 -6.69
CA PRO A 101 10.80 2.55 -7.73
C PRO A 101 10.30 1.20 -7.22
N TYR A 102 9.06 1.15 -6.73
CA TYR A 102 8.52 -0.05 -6.06
C TYR A 102 7.69 -0.95 -6.98
N GLY A 103 7.18 -0.41 -8.08
CA GLY A 103 6.31 -1.14 -8.98
C GLY A 103 6.13 -0.46 -10.33
N CYS A 104 5.33 -1.08 -11.16
CA CYS A 104 4.87 -0.54 -12.45
C CYS A 104 3.36 -0.70 -12.59
N GLY A 105 2.75 0.13 -13.40
CA GLY A 105 1.32 0.02 -13.72
C GLY A 105 0.63 1.35 -14.02
N VAL A 106 -0.60 1.27 -14.50
CA VAL A 106 -1.40 0.04 -14.71
C VAL A 106 -0.94 -0.63 -16.00
N VAL A 107 -0.65 -1.94 -15.93
CA VAL A 107 -0.22 -2.76 -17.08
C VAL A 107 -1.38 -3.65 -17.53
N TYR A 108 -1.84 -3.46 -18.76
CA TYR A 108 -2.82 -4.34 -19.38
C TYR A 108 -2.11 -5.58 -19.95
N MET A 109 -2.73 -6.75 -19.78
CA MET A 109 -2.22 -8.04 -20.27
C MET A 109 -3.34 -8.78 -20.97
N ALA A 110 -3.35 -8.74 -22.31
CA ALA A 110 -4.37 -9.34 -23.17
C ALA A 110 -3.87 -10.61 -23.88
N SER A 111 -2.62 -11.02 -23.64
CA SER A 111 -2.02 -12.23 -24.20
C SER A 111 -1.00 -12.85 -23.25
N GLU A 112 -0.69 -14.15 -23.43
CA GLU A 112 0.36 -14.85 -22.69
C GLU A 112 1.71 -14.14 -22.84
N SER A 113 2.03 -13.65 -24.03
CA SER A 113 3.29 -12.93 -24.27
C SER A 113 3.38 -11.59 -23.52
N GLU A 114 2.25 -10.92 -23.29
CA GLU A 114 2.21 -9.70 -22.48
C GLU A 114 2.36 -10.00 -20.99
N VAL A 115 1.76 -11.10 -20.51
CA VAL A 115 2.01 -11.57 -19.13
C VAL A 115 3.50 -11.86 -18.94
N GLU A 116 4.11 -12.65 -19.84
CA GLU A 116 5.54 -12.95 -19.83
C GLU A 116 6.40 -11.68 -19.78
N ARG A 117 6.11 -10.73 -20.66
CA ARG A 117 6.83 -9.47 -20.79
C ARG A 117 6.72 -8.62 -19.52
N ALA A 118 5.51 -8.48 -18.96
CA ALA A 118 5.29 -7.71 -17.75
C ALA A 118 6.13 -8.23 -16.57
N PHE A 119 6.17 -9.55 -16.38
CA PHE A 119 6.98 -10.14 -15.30
C PHE A 119 8.49 -10.11 -15.58
N ALA A 120 8.92 -10.30 -16.84
CA ALA A 120 10.33 -10.16 -17.22
C ALA A 120 10.83 -8.71 -17.01
N TYR A 121 10.03 -7.75 -17.43
CA TYR A 121 10.26 -6.32 -17.21
C TYR A 121 10.37 -5.98 -15.71
N ALA A 122 9.38 -6.40 -14.93
CA ALA A 122 9.36 -6.13 -13.48
C ALA A 122 10.56 -6.76 -12.76
N ARG A 123 10.98 -7.97 -13.17
CA ARG A 123 12.18 -8.63 -12.66
C ARG A 123 13.44 -7.85 -13.00
N THR A 124 13.62 -7.40 -14.26
CA THR A 124 14.77 -6.60 -14.70
C THR A 124 14.85 -5.27 -13.96
N ALA A 125 13.70 -4.64 -13.71
CA ALA A 125 13.59 -3.40 -12.95
C ALA A 125 13.80 -3.59 -11.43
N GLY A 126 13.63 -4.81 -10.92
CA GLY A 126 13.65 -5.09 -9.49
C GLY A 126 12.40 -4.57 -8.77
N PHE A 127 11.24 -4.57 -9.44
CA PHE A 127 9.98 -4.16 -8.84
C PHE A 127 9.43 -5.24 -7.91
N GLU A 128 8.79 -4.79 -6.85
CA GLU A 128 8.13 -5.65 -5.86
C GLU A 128 6.73 -6.09 -6.31
N ILE A 129 6.10 -5.29 -7.19
CA ILE A 129 4.70 -5.44 -7.54
C ILE A 129 4.43 -4.93 -8.96
N ILE A 130 3.52 -5.61 -9.64
CA ILE A 130 2.87 -5.15 -10.87
C ILE A 130 1.45 -4.74 -10.50
N ILE A 131 1.07 -3.50 -10.79
CA ILE A 131 -0.32 -3.04 -10.78
C ILE A 131 -0.85 -3.34 -12.16
N GLY A 132 -1.75 -4.32 -12.28
CA GLY A 132 -2.07 -4.91 -13.59
C GLY A 132 -3.55 -5.16 -13.82
N VAL A 133 -3.87 -5.38 -15.09
CA VAL A 133 -5.22 -5.71 -15.59
C VAL A 133 -5.08 -6.88 -16.58
N PRO A 134 -4.83 -8.10 -16.10
CA PRO A 134 -4.82 -9.27 -16.99
C PRO A 134 -6.25 -9.57 -17.46
N ASP A 135 -6.41 -10.01 -18.71
CA ASP A 135 -7.68 -10.59 -19.16
C ASP A 135 -8.02 -11.81 -18.31
N HIS A 136 -9.30 -12.06 -18.06
CA HIS A 136 -9.75 -13.12 -17.14
C HIS A 136 -9.15 -14.49 -17.48
N ALA A 137 -9.04 -14.81 -18.78
CA ALA A 137 -8.46 -16.07 -19.26
C ALA A 137 -6.97 -16.23 -18.91
N LEU A 138 -6.27 -15.13 -18.62
CA LEU A 138 -4.83 -15.11 -18.35
C LEU A 138 -4.50 -15.10 -16.85
N LEU A 139 -5.51 -15.07 -15.97
CA LEU A 139 -5.28 -15.02 -14.53
C LEU A 139 -4.44 -16.19 -14.03
N GLY A 140 -4.70 -17.42 -14.52
CA GLY A 140 -3.91 -18.60 -14.15
C GLY A 140 -2.46 -18.51 -14.63
N SER A 141 -2.22 -17.92 -15.80
CA SER A 141 -0.88 -17.65 -16.30
C SER A 141 -0.14 -16.63 -15.45
N ALA A 142 -0.80 -15.53 -15.15
CA ALA A 142 -0.25 -14.49 -14.28
C ALA A 142 0.08 -15.03 -12.88
N GLU A 143 -0.80 -15.88 -12.30
CA GLU A 143 -0.51 -16.53 -11.01
C GLU A 143 0.73 -17.43 -11.06
N ARG A 144 0.89 -18.23 -12.14
CA ARG A 144 2.13 -19.02 -12.31
C ARG A 144 3.36 -18.13 -12.25
N ARG A 145 3.33 -16.96 -12.93
CA ARG A 145 4.44 -16.02 -12.91
C ARG A 145 4.68 -15.40 -11.54
N VAL A 146 3.61 -15.10 -10.78
CA VAL A 146 3.71 -14.67 -9.38
C VAL A 146 4.44 -15.74 -8.54
N ARG A 147 4.10 -17.01 -8.70
CA ARG A 147 4.74 -18.13 -7.98
C ARG A 147 6.22 -18.28 -8.33
N GLU A 148 6.55 -18.16 -9.61
CA GLU A 148 7.91 -18.34 -10.14
C GLU A 148 8.84 -17.19 -9.78
N THR A 149 8.35 -15.96 -9.81
CA THR A 149 9.19 -14.76 -9.65
C THR A 149 9.17 -14.18 -8.25
N GLY A 150 8.12 -14.46 -7.48
CA GLY A 150 7.86 -13.81 -6.19
C GLY A 150 7.31 -12.38 -6.31
N ILE A 151 7.21 -11.83 -7.53
CA ILE A 151 6.65 -10.50 -7.79
C ILE A 151 5.14 -10.56 -7.57
N ARG A 152 4.61 -9.62 -6.80
CA ARG A 152 3.18 -9.52 -6.50
C ARG A 152 2.42 -8.98 -7.72
N LEU A 153 1.17 -9.40 -7.88
CA LEU A 153 0.23 -8.84 -8.85
C LEU A 153 -0.94 -8.21 -8.10
N ALA A 154 -1.06 -6.89 -8.15
CA ALA A 154 -2.21 -6.15 -7.64
C ALA A 154 -3.14 -5.79 -8.80
N ILE A 155 -4.30 -6.44 -8.88
CA ILE A 155 -5.27 -6.19 -9.94
C ILE A 155 -6.04 -4.90 -9.60
N HIS A 156 -6.09 -3.99 -10.58
CA HIS A 156 -6.65 -2.66 -10.42
C HIS A 156 -8.13 -2.62 -10.81
N ASN A 157 -9.00 -2.05 -9.96
CA ASN A 157 -10.39 -1.80 -10.30
C ASN A 157 -10.54 -0.45 -11.01
N HIS A 158 -11.32 -0.41 -12.11
CA HIS A 158 -11.52 0.79 -12.93
C HIS A 158 -12.90 1.46 -12.80
N GLY A 159 -13.81 0.87 -11.99
CA GLY A 159 -15.12 1.45 -11.71
C GLY A 159 -16.15 1.23 -12.80
N PRO A 160 -17.21 2.06 -12.84
CA PRO A 160 -18.34 1.88 -13.76
C PRO A 160 -17.91 1.90 -15.22
N GLY A 161 -18.41 0.93 -15.99
CA GLY A 161 -18.13 0.79 -17.43
C GLY A 161 -16.91 -0.05 -17.77
N ASP A 162 -16.09 -0.44 -16.80
CA ASP A 162 -15.02 -1.41 -17.06
C ASP A 162 -15.58 -2.85 -17.07
N GLU A 163 -15.35 -3.56 -18.20
CA GLU A 163 -15.86 -4.94 -18.38
C GLU A 163 -15.00 -5.97 -17.66
N ARG A 164 -13.73 -5.66 -17.35
CA ARG A 164 -12.82 -6.61 -16.71
C ARG A 164 -12.96 -6.58 -15.19
N TYR A 165 -12.69 -5.43 -14.59
CA TYR A 165 -12.62 -5.30 -13.13
C TYR A 165 -13.31 -4.02 -12.65
N PRO A 166 -14.65 -3.95 -12.72
CA PRO A 166 -15.39 -2.76 -12.31
C PRO A 166 -15.31 -2.48 -10.81
N THR A 167 -15.14 -3.52 -9.99
CA THR A 167 -15.15 -3.41 -8.52
C THR A 167 -14.08 -4.30 -7.88
N PRO A 168 -13.65 -4.00 -6.64
CA PRO A 168 -12.80 -4.92 -5.88
C PRO A 168 -13.41 -6.31 -5.70
N ALA A 169 -14.73 -6.40 -5.49
CA ALA A 169 -15.44 -7.68 -5.37
C ALA A 169 -15.27 -8.53 -6.62
N SER A 170 -15.40 -7.94 -7.83
CA SER A 170 -15.23 -8.66 -9.09
C SER A 170 -13.82 -9.23 -9.27
N ILE A 171 -12.82 -8.61 -8.65
CA ILE A 171 -11.44 -9.12 -8.62
C ILE A 171 -11.37 -10.32 -7.66
N LEU A 172 -11.83 -10.12 -6.40
CA LEU A 172 -11.74 -11.12 -5.34
C LEU A 172 -12.41 -12.44 -5.72
N GLU A 173 -13.57 -12.37 -6.38
CA GLU A 173 -14.29 -13.54 -6.89
C GLU A 173 -13.45 -14.37 -7.88
N ARG A 174 -12.66 -13.71 -8.72
CA ARG A 174 -11.84 -14.36 -9.75
C ARG A 174 -10.53 -14.92 -9.24
N ILE A 175 -10.01 -14.38 -8.15
CA ILE A 175 -8.75 -14.82 -7.56
C ILE A 175 -8.94 -15.67 -6.30
N ASP A 176 -10.16 -16.16 -6.08
CA ASP A 176 -10.41 -17.08 -4.98
C ASP A 176 -9.55 -18.34 -5.14
N GLY A 177 -8.91 -18.77 -4.06
CA GLY A 177 -7.97 -19.90 -4.07
C GLY A 177 -6.59 -19.61 -4.69
N PHE A 178 -6.34 -18.43 -5.26
CA PHE A 178 -5.03 -18.08 -5.83
C PHE A 178 -3.97 -17.80 -4.76
N ASP A 179 -2.72 -17.84 -5.17
CA ASP A 179 -1.57 -17.42 -4.35
C ASP A 179 -1.86 -16.07 -3.68
N PRO A 180 -1.58 -15.89 -2.38
CA PRO A 180 -1.87 -14.63 -1.67
C PRO A 180 -1.13 -13.41 -2.22
N ARG A 181 -0.12 -13.59 -3.06
CA ARG A 181 0.59 -12.51 -3.76
C ARG A 181 -0.14 -12.01 -5.01
N VAL A 182 -1.27 -12.63 -5.38
CA VAL A 182 -2.25 -12.06 -6.31
C VAL A 182 -3.34 -11.42 -5.47
N GLY A 183 -3.61 -10.15 -5.67
CA GLY A 183 -4.57 -9.39 -4.87
C GLY A 183 -5.08 -8.15 -5.58
N VAL A 184 -5.49 -7.17 -4.81
CA VAL A 184 -6.17 -5.97 -5.29
C VAL A 184 -5.27 -4.75 -5.15
N CYS A 185 -5.22 -3.93 -6.19
CA CYS A 185 -4.90 -2.51 -6.09
C CYS A 185 -6.24 -1.77 -6.01
N LEU A 186 -6.59 -1.29 -4.82
CA LEU A 186 -7.84 -0.57 -4.60
C LEU A 186 -7.72 0.87 -5.07
N ASP A 187 -8.32 1.19 -6.22
CA ASP A 187 -8.53 2.58 -6.60
C ASP A 187 -9.79 3.12 -5.89
N VAL A 188 -9.58 4.05 -4.96
CA VAL A 188 -10.65 4.56 -4.11
C VAL A 188 -11.64 5.44 -4.87
N GLY A 189 -11.16 6.18 -5.88
CA GLY A 189 -12.02 7.02 -6.72
C GLY A 189 -12.93 6.18 -7.62
N HIS A 190 -12.38 5.16 -8.24
CA HIS A 190 -13.16 4.23 -9.05
C HIS A 190 -14.16 3.42 -8.22
N ALA A 191 -13.79 2.99 -7.00
CA ALA A 191 -14.71 2.34 -6.07
C ALA A 191 -15.85 3.29 -5.69
N GLN A 192 -15.54 4.55 -5.32
CA GLN A 192 -16.55 5.55 -4.97
C GLN A 192 -17.50 5.83 -6.14
N ARG A 193 -16.99 5.96 -7.37
CA ARG A 193 -17.82 6.14 -8.58
C ARG A 193 -18.74 4.96 -8.87
N ALA A 194 -18.40 3.77 -8.39
CA ALA A 194 -19.27 2.59 -8.43
C ALA A 194 -20.30 2.56 -7.27
N GLY A 195 -20.39 3.63 -6.47
CA GLY A 195 -21.28 3.71 -5.32
C GLY A 195 -20.80 2.90 -4.11
N LEU A 196 -19.53 2.52 -4.07
CA LEU A 196 -18.94 1.71 -3.01
C LEU A 196 -18.19 2.61 -2.02
N ASP A 197 -18.25 2.26 -0.74
CA ASP A 197 -17.42 2.89 0.29
C ASP A 197 -15.99 2.33 0.26
N PRO A 198 -14.97 3.13 -0.04
CA PRO A 198 -13.59 2.66 -0.09
C PRO A 198 -13.09 2.04 1.23
N ALA A 199 -13.58 2.50 2.38
CA ALA A 199 -13.21 1.94 3.67
C ALA A 199 -13.77 0.52 3.83
N ALA A 200 -15.02 0.30 3.44
CA ALA A 200 -15.64 -1.03 3.43
C ALA A 200 -14.95 -1.97 2.43
N GLU A 201 -14.58 -1.46 1.25
CA GLU A 201 -13.86 -2.26 0.25
C GLU A 201 -12.44 -2.62 0.71
N ALA A 202 -11.74 -1.74 1.42
CA ALA A 202 -10.45 -2.08 2.03
C ALA A 202 -10.59 -3.23 3.06
N VAL A 203 -11.65 -3.21 3.89
CA VAL A 203 -11.95 -4.29 4.82
C VAL A 203 -12.27 -5.59 4.06
N ARG A 204 -13.06 -5.52 2.99
CA ARG A 204 -13.39 -6.68 2.13
C ARG A 204 -12.15 -7.30 1.52
N CYS A 205 -11.22 -6.49 1.02
CA CYS A 205 -9.95 -6.97 0.46
C CYS A 205 -9.07 -7.63 1.53
N GLY A 206 -9.06 -7.12 2.76
CA GLY A 206 -8.29 -7.70 3.86
C GLY A 206 -6.83 -7.91 3.47
N ALA A 207 -6.32 -9.14 3.63
CA ALA A 207 -4.95 -9.52 3.29
C ALA A 207 -4.65 -9.48 1.77
N ARG A 208 -5.68 -9.41 0.92
CA ARG A 208 -5.54 -9.25 -0.54
C ARG A 208 -5.37 -7.80 -0.98
N LEU A 209 -5.46 -6.82 -0.08
CA LEU A 209 -5.13 -5.43 -0.38
C LEU A 209 -3.61 -5.27 -0.51
N LEU A 210 -3.10 -5.26 -1.72
CA LEU A 210 -1.65 -5.24 -2.00
C LEU A 210 -1.12 -3.85 -2.34
N ASP A 211 -1.97 -3.01 -2.96
CA ASP A 211 -1.69 -1.62 -3.30
C ASP A 211 -2.98 -0.80 -3.22
N ALA A 212 -2.89 0.52 -3.17
CA ALA A 212 -4.06 1.39 -3.23
C ALA A 212 -3.72 2.69 -3.96
N HIS A 213 -4.65 3.14 -4.83
CA HIS A 213 -4.57 4.44 -5.49
C HIS A 213 -5.46 5.46 -4.77
N MET A 214 -4.83 6.55 -4.30
CA MET A 214 -5.52 7.66 -3.67
C MET A 214 -6.03 8.62 -4.74
N LYS A 215 -7.32 8.78 -4.79
CA LYS A 215 -8.07 9.75 -5.58
C LYS A 215 -9.17 10.36 -4.72
N ASP A 216 -9.74 11.47 -5.17
CA ASP A 216 -11.04 11.95 -4.68
C ASP A 216 -11.90 12.34 -5.88
N VAL A 217 -13.21 12.28 -5.73
CA VAL A 217 -14.16 12.48 -6.83
C VAL A 217 -15.31 13.36 -6.39
N THR A 218 -15.90 14.06 -7.36
CA THR A 218 -17.00 15.03 -7.12
C THR A 218 -18.33 14.36 -6.76
N ALA A 219 -18.53 13.09 -7.13
CA ALA A 219 -19.79 12.36 -6.89
C ALA A 219 -19.53 10.85 -6.78
N ALA A 220 -20.41 10.17 -6.03
CA ALA A 220 -20.44 8.71 -5.90
C ALA A 220 -21.24 8.04 -7.02
N THR A 221 -21.05 8.52 -8.25
CA THR A 221 -21.71 8.02 -9.47
C THR A 221 -20.71 7.95 -10.62
N ALA A 222 -21.08 7.30 -11.72
CA ALA A 222 -20.22 7.16 -12.90
C ALA A 222 -19.71 8.51 -13.45
N GLU A 223 -20.47 9.60 -13.26
CA GLU A 223 -20.15 10.95 -13.70
C GLU A 223 -19.17 11.68 -12.77
N GLY A 224 -18.85 11.11 -11.60
CA GLY A 224 -17.91 11.71 -10.65
C GLY A 224 -16.55 11.96 -11.29
N GLY A 225 -16.13 13.23 -11.36
CA GLY A 225 -14.83 13.65 -11.89
C GLY A 225 -13.75 13.74 -10.79
N PRO A 226 -12.46 13.70 -11.18
CA PRO A 226 -11.36 13.80 -10.22
C PRO A 226 -11.27 15.20 -9.61
N VAL A 227 -10.98 15.26 -8.30
CA VAL A 227 -10.71 16.50 -7.54
C VAL A 227 -9.56 16.27 -6.56
N GLU A 228 -9.11 17.35 -5.93
CA GLU A 228 -8.11 17.30 -4.86
C GLU A 228 -8.67 16.50 -3.68
N ALA A 229 -7.81 15.68 -3.06
CA ALA A 229 -8.19 14.91 -1.89
C ALA A 229 -8.71 15.80 -0.75
N GLY A 230 -9.90 15.48 -0.25
CA GLY A 230 -10.61 16.26 0.75
C GLY A 230 -11.55 17.32 0.20
N ARG A 231 -11.63 17.50 -1.12
CA ARG A 231 -12.62 18.38 -1.79
C ARG A 231 -13.79 17.61 -2.41
N GLY A 232 -13.67 16.30 -2.48
CA GLY A 232 -14.69 15.42 -3.04
C GLY A 232 -15.61 14.80 -1.98
N VAL A 233 -16.19 13.67 -2.36
CA VAL A 233 -17.21 12.98 -1.55
C VAL A 233 -16.67 11.78 -0.77
N ILE A 234 -15.39 11.42 -0.93
CA ILE A 234 -14.80 10.27 -0.25
C ILE A 234 -14.51 10.63 1.22
N ASP A 235 -14.96 9.79 2.16
CA ASP A 235 -14.51 9.86 3.55
C ASP A 235 -13.05 9.38 3.67
N ILE A 236 -12.12 10.24 3.23
CA ILE A 236 -10.68 9.96 3.30
C ILE A 236 -10.20 9.71 4.74
N PRO A 237 -10.63 10.48 5.77
CA PRO A 237 -10.28 10.15 7.15
C PRO A 237 -10.72 8.75 7.56
N GLY A 238 -11.95 8.36 7.26
CA GLY A 238 -12.47 7.01 7.54
C GLY A 238 -11.69 5.91 6.83
N PHE A 239 -11.36 6.13 5.55
CA PHE A 239 -10.53 5.21 4.77
C PHE A 239 -9.12 5.05 5.34
N LEU A 240 -8.41 6.15 5.62
CA LEU A 240 -7.07 6.13 6.22
C LEU A 240 -7.07 5.44 7.59
N GLY A 241 -8.06 5.75 8.43
CA GLY A 241 -8.25 5.08 9.72
C GLY A 241 -8.45 3.57 9.56
N THR A 242 -9.16 3.15 8.52
CA THR A 242 -9.35 1.73 8.20
C THR A 242 -8.04 1.07 7.78
N LEU A 243 -7.23 1.68 6.91
CA LEU A 243 -5.91 1.17 6.55
C LEU A 243 -5.00 0.99 7.78
N VAL A 244 -5.03 1.95 8.70
CA VAL A 244 -4.27 1.86 9.97
C VAL A 244 -4.75 0.69 10.82
N ARG A 245 -6.08 0.53 11.00
CA ARG A 245 -6.66 -0.59 11.77
C ARG A 245 -6.37 -1.95 11.17
N LEU A 246 -6.37 -2.06 9.84
CA LEU A 246 -6.02 -3.29 9.12
C LEU A 246 -4.52 -3.61 9.19
N GLY A 247 -3.70 -2.68 9.65
CA GLY A 247 -2.24 -2.84 9.62
C GLY A 247 -1.69 -2.90 8.21
N TYR A 248 -2.39 -2.25 7.24
CA TYR A 248 -1.94 -2.20 5.85
C TYR A 248 -0.50 -1.70 5.78
N ALA A 249 0.34 -2.41 5.02
CA ALA A 249 1.78 -2.13 4.93
C ALA A 249 2.27 -1.96 3.48
N GLY A 250 1.34 -1.81 2.53
CA GLY A 250 1.65 -1.54 1.13
C GLY A 250 1.98 -0.08 0.84
N THR A 251 1.74 0.35 -0.38
CA THR A 251 1.86 1.75 -0.79
C THR A 251 0.47 2.33 -1.04
N LEU A 252 0.22 3.54 -0.55
CA LEU A 252 -0.91 4.37 -0.92
C LEU A 252 -0.40 5.41 -1.91
N SER A 253 -0.59 5.14 -3.20
CA SER A 253 -0.08 5.97 -4.29
C SER A 253 -1.09 7.01 -4.71
N PHE A 254 -0.68 8.26 -4.78
CA PHE A 254 -1.49 9.29 -5.40
C PHE A 254 -1.54 9.07 -6.91
N GLU A 255 -2.74 8.93 -7.46
CA GLU A 255 -3.03 8.96 -8.88
C GLU A 255 -3.98 10.13 -9.15
N TYR A 256 -3.41 11.33 -9.14
CA TYR A 256 -4.15 12.58 -9.35
C TYR A 256 -4.36 12.82 -10.85
N GLU A 257 -5.62 12.90 -11.28
CA GLU A 257 -5.97 12.92 -12.70
C GLU A 257 -6.51 14.25 -13.20
N LYS A 258 -6.88 15.16 -12.29
CA LYS A 258 -7.29 16.51 -12.64
C LYS A 258 -6.08 17.32 -13.14
N ASP A 259 -6.32 18.25 -14.04
CA ASP A 259 -5.34 19.24 -14.53
C ASP A 259 -4.03 18.60 -15.03
N GLY A 260 -4.10 17.63 -15.95
CA GLY A 260 -2.94 16.86 -16.42
C GLY A 260 -1.76 17.70 -16.89
N LYS A 261 -1.99 18.95 -17.34
CA LYS A 261 -0.94 19.90 -17.77
C LYS A 261 -0.33 20.72 -16.62
N ASP A 262 -1.01 20.80 -15.47
CA ASP A 262 -0.52 21.47 -14.23
C ASP A 262 -0.99 20.73 -12.97
N PRO A 263 -0.63 19.48 -12.79
CA PRO A 263 -1.13 18.66 -11.68
C PRO A 263 -0.44 18.94 -10.34
N LEU A 264 0.68 19.68 -10.33
CA LEU A 264 1.53 19.79 -9.15
C LEU A 264 0.85 20.49 -7.97
N ALA A 265 0.09 21.55 -8.22
CA ALA A 265 -0.60 22.31 -7.17
C ALA A 265 -1.67 21.45 -6.48
N GLY A 266 -2.53 20.79 -7.26
CA GLY A 266 -3.58 19.92 -6.74
C GLY A 266 -3.04 18.64 -6.07
N LEU A 267 -1.97 18.07 -6.63
CA LEU A 267 -1.26 16.96 -5.98
C LEU A 267 -0.66 17.40 -4.64
N ALA A 268 -0.03 18.57 -4.57
CA ALA A 268 0.57 19.08 -3.31
C ALA A 268 -0.50 19.30 -2.23
N GLU A 269 -1.66 19.82 -2.60
CA GLU A 269 -2.81 19.96 -1.71
C GLU A 269 -3.28 18.58 -1.22
N SER A 270 -3.49 17.63 -2.13
CA SER A 270 -3.93 16.27 -1.83
C SER A 270 -2.97 15.55 -0.87
N VAL A 271 -1.67 15.65 -1.12
CA VAL A 271 -0.63 15.07 -0.26
C VAL A 271 -0.62 15.75 1.11
N GLY A 272 -0.74 17.07 1.14
CA GLY A 272 -0.80 17.87 2.37
C GLY A 272 -2.00 17.49 3.23
N TYR A 273 -3.17 17.35 2.62
CA TYR A 273 -4.40 16.94 3.29
C TYR A 273 -4.26 15.54 3.93
N VAL A 274 -3.85 14.55 3.16
CA VAL A 274 -3.67 13.17 3.64
C VAL A 274 -2.66 13.12 4.79
N ARG A 275 -1.54 13.83 4.68
CA ARG A 275 -0.55 13.93 5.77
C ARG A 275 -1.12 14.60 7.01
N GLY A 276 -1.91 15.65 6.84
CA GLY A 276 -2.58 16.35 7.94
C GLY A 276 -3.53 15.42 8.69
N VAL A 277 -4.34 14.63 7.98
CA VAL A 277 -5.24 13.62 8.56
C VAL A 277 -4.45 12.57 9.34
N LEU A 278 -3.41 11.99 8.74
CA LEU A 278 -2.57 10.98 9.41
C LEU A 278 -1.88 11.54 10.66
N ALA A 279 -1.39 12.78 10.59
CA ALA A 279 -0.78 13.45 11.75
C ALA A 279 -1.80 13.76 12.86
N ALA A 280 -3.05 14.08 12.53
CA ALA A 280 -4.12 14.26 13.49
C ALA A 280 -4.50 12.94 14.18
N MET A 281 -4.61 11.85 13.43
CA MET A 281 -4.86 10.50 13.96
C MET A 281 -3.77 10.08 14.96
N ALA A 282 -2.50 10.29 14.62
CA ALA A 282 -1.38 9.96 15.51
C ALA A 282 -1.43 10.74 16.84
N ARG A 283 -1.89 12.01 16.83
CA ARG A 283 -2.03 12.83 18.04
C ARG A 283 -3.29 12.50 18.85
N GLY A 284 -4.39 12.17 18.19
CA GLY A 284 -5.66 11.84 18.85
C GLY A 284 -5.62 10.57 19.69
N GLY A 285 -4.73 9.64 19.38
CA GLY A 285 -4.49 8.43 20.14
C GLY A 285 -3.61 8.61 21.40
N SER A 286 -3.11 9.81 21.62
CA SER A 286 -2.22 10.14 22.77
C SER A 286 -2.95 10.84 23.93
N ARG A 287 -4.30 10.93 23.88
CA ARG A 287 -5.13 11.54 24.93
C ARG A 287 -5.94 10.51 25.69
#